data_cebc3cbec97b61866a8dbe5f1b89bc63
#
_entry.id   cebc3cbec97b61866a8dbe5f1b89bc63
#
_cell.length_a   1.000
_cell.length_b   1.000
_cell.length_c   1.000
_cell.angle_alpha   90.00
_cell.angle_beta   90.00
_cell.angle_gamma   90.00
#
_symmetry.space_group_name_H-M   'P 1'
#
loop_
_entity.id
_entity.type
_entity.pdbx_description
1 polymer ?
#
loop_
_entity_poly.entity_id
_entity_poly.type
_entity_poly.pdbx_seq_one_letter_code
_entity_poly.pdbx_strand_id
1 'polypeptide(L)'
;DIPEHQITALIGPSGCGKSTFLKTLNRMNDLVENVRITGEVKYDGKDIFSSNANVNELRKEIGMVFQKPNPFPMSIYDNVAFGPRTHGIRSKVKLDEIVERSLRDAALWDEVKDRLKTSALGMSGGQQQRLCIARALAVQPKVILCDESTASLDPISTGKIEDLLMELKSKYTVIMVTHNMQQAVRISDCCAFFLMGELIEFNWTDTLFSTPQNKKTEDYITGRFG
;
A
#
# COMPACT_ATOMS: atom_id res chain seq x y z
N ASP A 1 4.76 -7.40 15.68
CA ASP A 1 4.82 -8.09 14.38
C ASP A 1 3.59 -7.73 13.54
N ILE A 2 3.76 -7.64 12.23
CA ILE A 2 2.66 -7.42 11.29
C ILE A 2 2.22 -8.78 10.75
N PRO A 3 0.94 -9.18 10.93
CA PRO A 3 0.47 -10.48 10.50
C PRO A 3 0.40 -10.62 8.98
N GLU A 4 0.70 -11.81 8.46
CA GLU A 4 0.57 -12.12 7.04
C GLU A 4 -0.91 -12.27 6.62
N HIS A 5 -1.19 -11.97 5.34
CA HIS A 5 -2.53 -12.11 4.74
C HIS A 5 -3.63 -11.36 5.50
N GLN A 6 -3.29 -10.22 6.08
CA GLN A 6 -4.19 -9.31 6.78
C GLN A 6 -3.98 -7.88 6.32
N ILE A 7 -4.96 -7.03 6.60
CA ILE A 7 -4.85 -5.59 6.43
C ILE A 7 -4.49 -4.97 7.78
N THR A 8 -3.31 -4.36 7.88
CA THR A 8 -2.90 -3.57 9.04
C THR A 8 -3.03 -2.08 8.72
N ALA A 9 -3.89 -1.37 9.45
CA ALA A 9 -4.04 0.07 9.32
C ALA A 9 -3.12 0.82 10.29
N LEU A 10 -2.40 1.83 9.79
CA LEU A 10 -1.63 2.77 10.59
C LEU A 10 -2.45 4.05 10.73
N ILE A 11 -2.88 4.37 11.96
CA ILE A 11 -3.70 5.55 12.27
C ILE A 11 -2.98 6.51 13.20
N GLY A 12 -3.47 7.73 13.28
CA GLY A 12 -2.94 8.79 14.14
C GLY A 12 -2.98 10.16 13.48
N PRO A 13 -2.68 11.25 14.20
CA PRO A 13 -2.70 12.60 13.68
C PRO A 13 -1.78 12.79 12.47
N SER A 14 -2.04 13.84 11.66
CA SER A 14 -1.14 14.20 10.57
C SER A 14 0.25 14.55 11.11
N GLY A 15 1.29 14.13 10.40
CA GLY A 15 2.69 14.37 10.80
C GLY A 15 3.24 13.50 11.93
N CYS A 16 2.48 12.53 12.46
CA CYS A 16 2.95 11.66 13.55
C CYS A 16 3.88 10.51 13.10
N GLY A 17 4.35 10.48 11.85
CA GLY A 17 5.38 9.53 11.39
C GLY A 17 4.88 8.28 10.65
N LYS A 18 3.57 8.07 10.45
CA LYS A 18 3.00 6.87 9.79
C LYS A 18 3.60 6.59 8.41
N SER A 19 3.60 7.57 7.53
CA SER A 19 4.16 7.42 6.17
C SER A 19 5.66 7.23 6.19
N THR A 20 6.37 7.82 7.16
CA THR A 20 7.80 7.61 7.36
C THR A 20 8.07 6.16 7.77
N PHE A 21 7.30 5.65 8.73
CA PHE A 21 7.38 4.25 9.13
C PHE A 21 7.04 3.32 7.95
N LEU A 22 5.94 3.58 7.23
CA LEU A 22 5.55 2.78 6.06
C LEU A 22 6.68 2.70 5.02
N LYS A 23 7.28 3.84 4.68
CA LYS A 23 8.39 3.93 3.72
C LYS A 23 9.70 3.30 4.20
N THR A 24 9.84 3.10 5.51
CA THR A 24 10.98 2.36 6.08
C THR A 24 10.92 0.88 5.69
N LEU A 25 9.72 0.29 5.62
CA LEU A 25 9.53 -1.14 5.37
C LEU A 25 10.04 -1.61 3.99
N ASN A 26 10.07 -0.73 2.99
CA ASN A 26 10.63 -1.01 1.65
C ASN A 26 11.87 -0.17 1.33
N ARG A 27 12.47 0.45 2.34
CA ARG A 27 13.68 1.27 2.22
C ARG A 27 13.55 2.48 1.27
N MET A 28 12.32 2.99 1.08
CA MET A 28 12.13 4.23 0.30
C MET A 28 12.75 5.45 0.98
N ASN A 29 12.93 5.42 2.30
CA ASN A 29 13.60 6.49 3.05
C ASN A 29 15.11 6.60 2.73
N ASP A 30 15.72 5.58 2.13
CA ASP A 30 17.10 5.64 1.63
C ASP A 30 17.29 6.71 0.53
N LEU A 31 16.18 7.13 -0.10
CA LEU A 31 16.18 8.16 -1.14
C LEU A 31 16.10 9.59 -0.58
N VAL A 32 15.96 9.73 0.73
CA VAL A 32 15.87 11.03 1.42
C VAL A 32 17.23 11.35 2.03
N GLU A 33 17.76 12.52 1.70
CA GLU A 33 19.06 12.97 2.22
C GLU A 33 19.04 13.11 3.75
N ASN A 34 20.15 12.76 4.39
CA ASN A 34 20.38 12.90 5.83
C ASN A 34 19.45 12.07 6.74
N VAL A 35 18.77 11.07 6.20
CA VAL A 35 17.99 10.12 7.01
C VAL A 35 18.92 9.13 7.69
N ARG A 36 18.76 8.98 9.00
CA ARG A 36 19.43 7.95 9.79
C ARG A 36 18.39 7.02 10.39
N ILE A 37 18.51 5.73 10.08
CA ILE A 37 17.65 4.68 10.62
C ILE A 37 18.48 3.85 11.58
N THR A 38 17.95 3.60 12.78
CA THR A 38 18.58 2.76 13.81
C THR A 38 17.57 1.73 14.30
N GLY A 39 18.05 0.62 14.80
CA GLY A 39 17.21 -0.52 15.19
C GLY A 39 17.21 -1.61 14.13
N GLU A 40 16.30 -2.56 14.24
CA GLU A 40 16.20 -3.74 13.37
C GLU A 40 14.80 -3.82 12.77
N VAL A 41 14.72 -4.05 11.47
CA VAL A 41 13.47 -4.34 10.75
C VAL A 41 13.64 -5.66 10.01
N LYS A 42 12.87 -6.67 10.41
CA LYS A 42 12.93 -8.00 9.78
C LYS A 42 11.80 -8.20 8.79
N TYR A 43 12.19 -8.70 7.63
CA TYR A 43 11.28 -9.23 6.63
C TYR A 43 11.70 -10.68 6.33
N ASP A 44 10.78 -11.61 6.49
CA ASP A 44 11.06 -13.06 6.33
C ASP A 44 12.29 -13.52 7.16
N GLY A 45 12.35 -13.04 8.43
CA GLY A 45 13.43 -13.36 9.37
C GLY A 45 14.77 -12.67 9.10
N LYS A 46 14.90 -11.87 8.03
CA LYS A 46 16.14 -11.19 7.63
C LYS A 46 16.03 -9.69 7.89
N ASP A 47 17.07 -9.10 8.49
CA ASP A 47 17.14 -7.65 8.64
C ASP A 47 17.31 -6.99 7.28
N ILE A 48 16.33 -6.13 6.93
CA ILE A 48 16.31 -5.41 5.64
C ILE A 48 17.41 -4.35 5.53
N PHE A 49 18.06 -3.97 6.63
CA PHE A 49 19.16 -3.01 6.68
C PHE A 49 20.54 -3.66 6.78
N SER A 50 20.61 -5.00 6.77
CA SER A 50 21.88 -5.70 6.75
C SER A 50 22.71 -5.33 5.51
N SER A 51 24.03 -5.38 5.62
CA SER A 51 24.97 -5.06 4.53
C SER A 51 24.78 -5.92 3.27
N ASN A 52 24.19 -7.10 3.41
CA ASN A 52 23.93 -8.05 2.33
C ASN A 52 22.50 -7.95 1.77
N ALA A 53 21.68 -7.01 2.25
CA ALA A 53 20.30 -6.88 1.80
C ALA A 53 20.23 -6.38 0.35
N ASN A 54 19.54 -7.14 -0.51
CA ASN A 54 19.27 -6.74 -1.88
C ASN A 54 18.01 -5.85 -1.91
N VAL A 55 18.21 -4.54 -1.99
CA VAL A 55 17.14 -3.54 -1.98
C VAL A 55 16.18 -3.68 -3.17
N ASN A 56 16.68 -4.08 -4.34
CA ASN A 56 15.84 -4.26 -5.53
C ASN A 56 14.91 -5.46 -5.38
N GLU A 57 15.41 -6.56 -4.80
CA GLU A 57 14.58 -7.73 -4.50
C GLU A 57 13.56 -7.41 -3.40
N LEU A 58 13.98 -6.71 -2.35
CA LEU A 58 13.07 -6.24 -1.29
C LEU A 58 11.93 -5.40 -1.87
N ARG A 59 12.23 -4.43 -2.74
CA ARG A 59 11.21 -3.56 -3.36
C ARG A 59 10.32 -4.27 -4.37
N LYS A 60 10.74 -5.40 -4.91
CA LYS A 60 9.90 -6.28 -5.71
C LYS A 60 8.90 -7.03 -4.83
N GLU A 61 9.35 -7.53 -3.67
CA GLU A 61 8.49 -8.26 -2.73
C GLU A 61 7.60 -7.35 -1.89
N ILE A 62 8.00 -6.08 -1.66
CA ILE A 62 7.24 -5.08 -0.90
C ILE A 62 6.90 -3.91 -1.83
N GLY A 63 5.77 -4.04 -2.51
CA GLY A 63 5.25 -3.02 -3.43
C GLY A 63 4.66 -1.82 -2.70
N MET A 64 4.58 -0.66 -3.37
CA MET A 64 4.04 0.56 -2.78
C MET A 64 3.06 1.28 -3.71
N VAL A 65 1.95 1.72 -3.13
CA VAL A 65 0.93 2.57 -3.74
C VAL A 65 0.90 3.91 -3.01
N PHE A 66 1.08 4.99 -3.74
CA PHE A 66 1.20 6.34 -3.17
C PHE A 66 -0.16 7.03 -3.02
N GLN A 67 -0.22 8.06 -2.19
CA GLN A 67 -1.40 8.88 -1.94
C GLN A 67 -1.97 9.49 -3.21
N LYS A 68 -1.11 10.11 -4.04
CA LYS A 68 -1.53 10.62 -5.34
C LYS A 68 -1.26 9.56 -6.41
N PRO A 69 -2.24 9.26 -7.27
CA PRO A 69 -2.00 8.42 -8.42
C PRO A 69 -0.79 8.93 -9.21
N ASN A 70 0.12 8.03 -9.55
CA ASN A 70 1.34 8.38 -10.26
C ASN A 70 1.58 7.45 -11.46
N PRO A 71 0.63 7.32 -12.39
CA PRO A 71 0.86 6.55 -13.59
C PRO A 71 2.02 7.17 -14.39
N PHE A 72 2.84 6.32 -14.99
CA PHE A 72 3.87 6.79 -15.89
C PHE A 72 3.25 7.41 -17.16
N PRO A 73 3.89 8.41 -17.82
CA PRO A 73 3.41 9.03 -19.04
C PRO A 73 3.56 8.08 -20.25
N MET A 74 2.91 6.94 -20.17
CA MET A 74 2.90 5.88 -21.17
C MET A 74 1.52 5.23 -21.22
N SER A 75 1.36 4.20 -22.06
CA SER A 75 0.09 3.49 -22.19
C SER A 75 -0.33 2.77 -20.90
N ILE A 76 -1.61 2.41 -20.79
CA ILE A 76 -2.14 1.58 -19.72
C ILE A 76 -1.37 0.25 -19.65
N TYR A 77 -1.21 -0.39 -20.82
CA TYR A 77 -0.44 -1.62 -20.96
C TYR A 77 0.99 -1.48 -20.46
N ASP A 78 1.69 -0.45 -20.92
CA ASP A 78 3.11 -0.26 -20.58
C ASP A 78 3.32 0.09 -19.11
N ASN A 79 2.36 0.76 -18.46
CA ASN A 79 2.38 0.98 -17.02
C ASN A 79 2.44 -0.35 -16.25
N VAL A 80 1.57 -1.30 -16.59
CA VAL A 80 1.52 -2.60 -15.91
C VAL A 80 2.71 -3.48 -16.30
N ALA A 81 3.08 -3.49 -17.59
CA ALA A 81 4.18 -4.29 -18.11
C ALA A 81 5.56 -3.78 -17.68
N PHE A 82 5.67 -2.58 -17.13
CA PHE A 82 6.94 -1.94 -16.79
C PHE A 82 7.77 -2.77 -15.80
N GLY A 83 7.19 -3.13 -14.66
CA GLY A 83 7.85 -3.94 -13.64
C GLY A 83 8.32 -5.29 -14.17
N PRO A 84 7.44 -6.11 -14.76
CA PRO A 84 7.82 -7.39 -15.37
C PRO A 84 8.95 -7.29 -16.39
N ARG A 85 8.92 -6.27 -17.27
CA ARG A 85 10.02 -6.02 -18.24
C ARG A 85 11.34 -5.69 -17.54
N THR A 86 11.31 -4.86 -16.51
CA THR A 86 12.49 -4.49 -15.72
C THR A 86 13.10 -5.72 -15.04
N HIS A 87 12.26 -6.68 -14.64
CA HIS A 87 12.68 -7.97 -14.10
C HIS A 87 12.97 -9.05 -15.16
N GLY A 88 13.15 -8.66 -16.42
CA GLY A 88 13.67 -9.53 -17.48
C GLY A 88 12.62 -10.32 -18.26
N ILE A 89 11.31 -10.12 -18.03
CA ILE A 89 10.27 -10.77 -18.84
C ILE A 89 10.17 -10.06 -20.19
N ARG A 90 10.56 -10.76 -21.27
CA ARG A 90 10.55 -10.25 -22.65
C ARG A 90 9.51 -10.90 -23.56
N SER A 91 8.98 -12.05 -23.16
CA SER A 91 7.95 -12.74 -23.92
C SER A 91 6.65 -11.91 -23.96
N LYS A 92 6.20 -11.56 -25.16
CA LYS A 92 4.95 -10.81 -25.34
C LYS A 92 3.75 -11.55 -24.75
N VAL A 93 3.65 -12.85 -24.99
CA VAL A 93 2.57 -13.70 -24.47
C VAL A 93 2.51 -13.64 -22.94
N LYS A 94 3.66 -13.83 -22.27
CA LYS A 94 3.73 -13.73 -20.79
C LYS A 94 3.38 -12.34 -20.30
N LEU A 95 3.79 -11.28 -21.00
CA LEU A 95 3.44 -9.91 -20.63
C LEU A 95 1.95 -9.66 -20.79
N ASP A 96 1.33 -10.14 -21.85
CA ASP A 96 -0.11 -10.00 -22.10
C ASP A 96 -0.90 -10.70 -20.96
N GLU A 97 -0.52 -11.91 -20.56
CA GLU A 97 -1.11 -12.66 -19.44
C GLU A 97 -0.95 -11.91 -18.09
N ILE A 98 0.25 -11.36 -17.82
CA ILE A 98 0.50 -10.62 -16.60
C ILE A 98 -0.34 -9.34 -16.57
N VAL A 99 -0.40 -8.59 -17.68
CA VAL A 99 -1.16 -7.35 -17.77
C VAL A 99 -2.63 -7.60 -17.56
N GLU A 100 -3.22 -8.59 -18.26
CA GLU A 100 -4.62 -8.94 -18.08
C GLU A 100 -4.92 -9.35 -16.63
N ARG A 101 -4.16 -10.30 -16.08
CA ARG A 101 -4.33 -10.73 -14.68
C ARG A 101 -4.26 -9.57 -13.70
N SER A 102 -3.23 -8.72 -13.82
CA SER A 102 -3.02 -7.61 -12.88
C SER A 102 -4.12 -6.56 -12.97
N LEU A 103 -4.64 -6.29 -14.17
CA LEU A 103 -5.78 -5.39 -14.37
C LEU A 103 -7.09 -6.01 -13.84
N ARG A 104 -7.27 -7.32 -13.92
CA ARG A 104 -8.41 -8.04 -13.31
C ARG A 104 -8.30 -8.02 -11.81
N ASP A 105 -7.13 -8.36 -11.25
CA ASP A 105 -6.86 -8.32 -9.81
C ASP A 105 -7.02 -6.89 -9.23
N ALA A 106 -6.88 -5.84 -10.04
CA ALA A 106 -7.13 -4.45 -9.67
C ALA A 106 -8.56 -3.95 -10.01
N ALA A 107 -9.48 -4.84 -10.36
CA ALA A 107 -10.87 -4.53 -10.77
C ALA A 107 -10.95 -3.42 -11.84
N LEU A 108 -10.01 -3.42 -12.79
CA LEU A 108 -9.90 -2.39 -13.82
C LEU A 108 -10.05 -2.92 -15.25
N TRP A 109 -9.88 -4.22 -15.47
CA TRP A 109 -9.85 -4.85 -16.79
C TRP A 109 -11.03 -4.48 -17.70
N ASP A 110 -12.25 -4.62 -17.21
CA ASP A 110 -13.44 -4.40 -18.02
C ASP A 110 -13.63 -2.94 -18.44
N GLU A 111 -13.02 -2.01 -17.71
CA GLU A 111 -13.06 -0.58 -18.05
C GLU A 111 -12.01 -0.18 -19.10
N VAL A 112 -10.93 -0.99 -19.27
CA VAL A 112 -9.78 -0.57 -20.09
C VAL A 112 -9.33 -1.55 -21.17
N LYS A 113 -9.87 -2.78 -21.21
CA LYS A 113 -9.44 -3.85 -22.13
C LYS A 113 -9.42 -3.45 -23.60
N ASP A 114 -10.35 -2.59 -24.03
CA ASP A 114 -10.45 -2.14 -25.42
C ASP A 114 -9.55 -0.93 -25.74
N ARG A 115 -8.87 -0.37 -24.74
CA ARG A 115 -8.01 0.82 -24.88
C ARG A 115 -6.66 0.73 -24.16
N LEU A 116 -6.10 -0.46 -24.05
CA LEU A 116 -4.83 -0.70 -23.34
C LEU A 116 -3.64 0.11 -23.88
N LYS A 117 -3.69 0.51 -25.16
CA LYS A 117 -2.64 1.31 -25.81
C LYS A 117 -2.81 2.82 -25.64
N THR A 118 -3.91 3.28 -25.04
CA THR A 118 -4.11 4.72 -24.78
C THR A 118 -3.29 5.19 -23.60
N SER A 119 -3.03 6.49 -23.52
CA SER A 119 -2.30 7.10 -22.42
C SER A 119 -3.01 6.91 -21.08
N ALA A 120 -2.29 6.48 -20.06
CA ALA A 120 -2.81 6.36 -18.71
C ALA A 120 -3.17 7.70 -18.07
N LEU A 121 -2.58 8.81 -18.53
CA LEU A 121 -2.84 10.15 -18.00
C LEU A 121 -4.26 10.65 -18.28
N GLY A 122 -4.93 10.09 -19.30
CA GLY A 122 -6.32 10.43 -19.65
C GLY A 122 -7.38 9.68 -18.83
N MET A 123 -7.00 8.85 -17.86
CA MET A 123 -7.90 8.11 -16.99
C MET A 123 -8.40 8.97 -15.82
N SER A 124 -9.56 8.61 -15.25
CA SER A 124 -10.04 9.23 -14.01
C SER A 124 -9.10 8.94 -12.83
N GLY A 125 -9.15 9.75 -11.76
CA GLY A 125 -8.29 9.56 -10.59
C GLY A 125 -8.41 8.17 -9.97
N GLY A 126 -9.63 7.66 -9.80
CA GLY A 126 -9.87 6.31 -9.30
C GLY A 126 -9.34 5.20 -10.24
N GLN A 127 -9.47 5.39 -11.55
CA GLN A 127 -8.88 4.47 -12.54
C GLN A 127 -7.34 4.51 -12.49
N GLN A 128 -6.75 5.70 -12.40
CA GLN A 128 -5.29 5.85 -12.28
C GLN A 128 -4.77 5.18 -11.00
N GLN A 129 -5.49 5.30 -9.89
CA GLN A 129 -5.10 4.66 -8.64
C GLN A 129 -5.16 3.13 -8.74
N ARG A 130 -6.24 2.58 -9.31
CA ARG A 130 -6.33 1.12 -9.57
C ARG A 130 -5.27 0.66 -10.57
N LEU A 131 -4.89 1.49 -11.54
CA LEU A 131 -3.76 1.20 -12.43
C LEU A 131 -2.43 1.14 -11.67
N CYS A 132 -2.20 2.04 -10.71
CA CYS A 132 -1.02 2.00 -9.85
C CYS A 132 -0.99 0.74 -8.97
N ILE A 133 -2.16 0.28 -8.50
CA ILE A 133 -2.28 -1.02 -7.80
C ILE A 133 -1.96 -2.16 -8.77
N ALA A 134 -2.57 -2.21 -9.97
CA ALA A 134 -2.28 -3.22 -10.98
C ALA A 134 -0.77 -3.29 -11.32
N ARG A 135 -0.12 -2.13 -11.44
CA ARG A 135 1.32 -2.04 -11.67
C ARG A 135 2.13 -2.66 -10.53
N ALA A 136 1.73 -2.42 -9.28
CA ALA A 136 2.37 -3.03 -8.13
C ALA A 136 2.16 -4.55 -8.10
N LEU A 137 0.95 -5.04 -8.41
CA LEU A 137 0.61 -6.46 -8.45
C LEU A 137 1.31 -7.23 -9.58
N ALA A 138 1.71 -6.54 -10.67
CA ALA A 138 2.30 -7.17 -11.84
C ALA A 138 3.62 -7.92 -11.57
N VAL A 139 4.36 -7.50 -10.54
CA VAL A 139 5.61 -8.16 -10.09
C VAL A 139 5.37 -9.23 -9.02
N GLN A 140 4.12 -9.48 -8.65
CA GLN A 140 3.70 -10.47 -7.65
C GLN A 140 4.40 -10.23 -6.29
N PRO A 141 4.19 -9.07 -5.65
CA PRO A 141 4.76 -8.81 -4.33
C PRO A 141 4.15 -9.76 -3.29
N LYS A 142 4.73 -9.84 -2.10
CA LYS A 142 4.12 -10.48 -0.93
C LYS A 142 3.39 -9.45 -0.04
N VAL A 143 3.90 -8.22 -0.04
CA VAL A 143 3.38 -7.13 0.77
C VAL A 143 3.03 -5.93 -0.12
N ILE A 144 1.91 -5.29 0.17
CA ILE A 144 1.46 -4.05 -0.49
C ILE A 144 1.37 -2.95 0.56
N LEU A 145 2.15 -1.90 0.36
CA LEU A 145 2.11 -0.69 1.18
C LEU A 145 1.21 0.34 0.52
N CYS A 146 0.23 0.88 1.24
CA CYS A 146 -0.70 1.89 0.77
C CYS A 146 -0.56 3.16 1.62
N ASP A 147 0.06 4.22 1.06
CA ASP A 147 0.22 5.50 1.74
C ASP A 147 -0.97 6.40 1.40
N GLU A 148 -2.02 6.42 2.24
CA GLU A 148 -3.26 7.22 2.06
C GLU A 148 -3.87 7.09 0.66
N SER A 149 -3.87 5.91 0.09
CA SER A 149 -4.17 5.65 -1.32
C SER A 149 -5.58 6.02 -1.80
N THR A 150 -6.47 6.42 -0.89
CA THR A 150 -7.86 6.83 -1.18
C THR A 150 -8.15 8.29 -0.83
N ALA A 151 -7.21 9.01 -0.19
CA ALA A 151 -7.46 10.34 0.38
C ALA A 151 -7.85 11.42 -0.64
N SER A 152 -7.46 11.25 -1.91
CA SER A 152 -7.76 12.22 -2.98
C SER A 152 -8.88 11.77 -3.93
N LEU A 153 -9.63 10.72 -3.56
CA LEU A 153 -10.64 10.12 -4.42
C LEU A 153 -12.06 10.46 -3.95
N ASP A 154 -13.00 10.39 -4.87
CA ASP A 154 -14.42 10.46 -4.56
C ASP A 154 -14.90 9.20 -3.79
N PRO A 155 -16.06 9.28 -3.08
CA PRO A 155 -16.54 8.17 -2.25
C PRO A 155 -16.76 6.86 -3.00
N ILE A 156 -17.20 6.91 -4.27
CA ILE A 156 -17.45 5.72 -5.09
C ILE A 156 -16.13 5.03 -5.43
N SER A 157 -15.14 5.82 -5.86
CA SER A 157 -13.79 5.32 -6.16
C SER A 157 -13.09 4.79 -4.90
N THR A 158 -13.31 5.43 -3.75
CA THR A 158 -12.81 4.98 -2.46
C THR A 158 -13.38 3.61 -2.11
N GLY A 159 -14.71 3.43 -2.20
CA GLY A 159 -15.36 2.14 -1.94
C GLY A 159 -14.80 1.02 -2.82
N LYS A 160 -14.64 1.26 -4.11
CA LYS A 160 -14.05 0.27 -5.03
C LYS A 160 -12.62 -0.16 -4.62
N ILE A 161 -11.83 0.76 -4.08
CA ILE A 161 -10.47 0.44 -3.62
C ILE A 161 -10.51 -0.30 -2.28
N GLU A 162 -11.43 0.06 -1.38
CA GLU A 162 -11.65 -0.66 -0.12
C GLU A 162 -12.03 -2.12 -0.38
N ASP A 163 -13.01 -2.36 -1.25
CA ASP A 163 -13.43 -3.70 -1.67
C ASP A 163 -12.26 -4.48 -2.28
N LEU A 164 -11.51 -3.83 -3.17
CA LEU A 164 -10.32 -4.40 -3.78
C LEU A 164 -9.27 -4.81 -2.74
N LEU A 165 -8.96 -3.97 -1.74
CA LEU A 165 -7.99 -4.31 -0.69
C LEU A 165 -8.45 -5.48 0.16
N MET A 166 -9.77 -5.57 0.45
CA MET A 166 -10.35 -6.71 1.16
C MET A 166 -10.24 -8.02 0.37
N GLU A 167 -10.39 -7.99 -0.94
CA GLU A 167 -10.17 -9.16 -1.79
C GLU A 167 -8.68 -9.55 -1.86
N LEU A 168 -7.80 -8.56 -1.98
CA LEU A 168 -6.35 -8.77 -2.11
C LEU A 168 -5.72 -9.37 -0.85
N LYS A 169 -6.25 -9.13 0.36
CA LYS A 169 -5.69 -9.68 1.60
C LYS A 169 -5.62 -11.21 1.63
N SER A 170 -6.44 -11.90 0.84
CA SER A 170 -6.39 -13.35 0.72
C SER A 170 -5.09 -13.86 0.09
N LYS A 171 -4.39 -13.00 -0.66
CA LYS A 171 -3.15 -13.34 -1.40
C LYS A 171 -1.95 -12.53 -0.95
N TYR A 172 -2.17 -11.36 -0.37
CA TYR A 172 -1.14 -10.37 -0.04
C TYR A 172 -1.29 -9.88 1.39
N THR A 173 -0.20 -9.52 2.03
CA THR A 173 -0.23 -8.73 3.27
C THR A 173 -0.38 -7.26 2.89
N VAL A 174 -1.34 -6.56 3.48
CA VAL A 174 -1.57 -5.14 3.19
C VAL A 174 -1.25 -4.29 4.42
N ILE A 175 -0.46 -3.25 4.25
CA ILE A 175 -0.20 -2.26 5.29
C ILE A 175 -0.63 -0.91 4.73
N MET A 176 -1.57 -0.25 5.39
CA MET A 176 -2.11 1.00 4.88
C MET A 176 -2.03 2.12 5.91
N VAL A 177 -1.68 3.31 5.46
CA VAL A 177 -1.87 4.54 6.24
C VAL A 177 -3.22 5.12 5.90
N THR A 178 -3.98 5.49 6.91
CA THR A 178 -5.22 6.26 6.74
C THR A 178 -5.40 7.24 7.88
N HIS A 179 -5.97 8.40 7.59
CA HIS A 179 -6.48 9.36 8.58
C HIS A 179 -7.99 9.21 8.81
N ASN A 180 -8.65 8.32 8.05
CA ASN A 180 -10.07 8.03 8.20
C ASN A 180 -10.29 6.82 9.10
N MET A 181 -10.68 7.07 10.35
CA MET A 181 -10.95 6.01 11.33
C MET A 181 -12.05 5.05 10.89
N GLN A 182 -13.09 5.57 10.21
CA GLN A 182 -14.18 4.71 9.71
C GLN A 182 -13.68 3.75 8.62
N GLN A 183 -12.73 4.18 7.79
CA GLN A 183 -12.08 3.31 6.82
C GLN A 183 -11.27 2.21 7.53
N ALA A 184 -10.45 2.58 8.53
CA ALA A 184 -9.69 1.61 9.30
C ALA A 184 -10.62 0.55 9.91
N VAL A 185 -11.71 0.98 10.56
CA VAL A 185 -12.69 0.04 11.17
C VAL A 185 -13.33 -0.89 10.14
N ARG A 186 -13.65 -0.38 8.92
CA ARG A 186 -14.34 -1.20 7.91
C ARG A 186 -13.47 -2.29 7.30
N ILE A 187 -12.18 -2.01 7.05
CA ILE A 187 -11.40 -2.88 6.17
C ILE A 187 -10.15 -3.49 6.81
N SER A 188 -9.67 -2.98 7.96
CA SER A 188 -8.47 -3.53 8.58
C SER A 188 -8.77 -4.62 9.60
N ASP A 189 -7.89 -5.60 9.68
CA ASP A 189 -7.90 -6.67 10.67
C ASP A 189 -7.15 -6.22 11.93
N CYS A 190 -6.01 -5.54 11.75
CA CYS A 190 -5.19 -4.97 12.83
C CYS A 190 -5.04 -3.46 12.65
N CYS A 191 -4.82 -2.77 13.76
CA CYS A 191 -4.62 -1.33 13.77
C CYS A 191 -3.45 -0.94 14.67
N ALA A 192 -2.62 -0.03 14.18
CA ALA A 192 -1.49 0.56 14.89
C ALA A 192 -1.70 2.06 15.06
N PHE A 193 -1.81 2.51 16.29
CA PHE A 193 -1.95 3.94 16.61
C PHE A 193 -0.59 4.58 16.85
N PHE A 194 -0.28 5.59 16.04
CA PHE A 194 0.94 6.39 16.12
C PHE A 194 0.66 7.79 16.68
N LEU A 195 1.55 8.25 17.57
CA LEU A 195 1.52 9.59 18.11
C LEU A 195 2.94 10.13 18.30
N MET A 196 3.23 11.31 17.75
CA MET A 196 4.54 11.99 17.89
C MET A 196 5.77 11.11 17.60
N GLY A 197 5.67 10.24 16.59
CA GLY A 197 6.74 9.33 16.19
C GLY A 197 6.79 8.00 16.95
N GLU A 198 5.92 7.80 17.92
CA GLU A 198 5.86 6.59 18.74
C GLU A 198 4.68 5.70 18.36
N LEU A 199 4.88 4.39 18.34
CA LEU A 199 3.79 3.41 18.31
C LEU A 199 3.21 3.30 19.73
N ILE A 200 1.98 3.80 19.90
CA ILE A 200 1.31 3.85 21.20
C ILE A 200 0.58 2.53 21.50
N GLU A 201 -0.11 2.00 20.51
CA GLU A 201 -0.88 0.75 20.64
C GLU A 201 -0.95 0.02 19.30
N PHE A 202 -0.88 -1.30 19.37
CA PHE A 202 -1.11 -2.20 18.24
C PHE A 202 -2.01 -3.34 18.71
N ASN A 203 -3.16 -3.50 18.05
CA ASN A 203 -4.13 -4.52 18.42
C ASN A 203 -5.01 -4.90 17.22
N TRP A 204 -5.86 -5.92 17.41
CA TRP A 204 -6.99 -6.18 16.51
C TRP A 204 -7.85 -4.93 16.41
N THR A 205 -8.34 -4.61 15.22
CA THR A 205 -9.10 -3.39 14.96
C THR A 205 -10.30 -3.26 15.88
N ASP A 206 -11.09 -4.32 16.02
CA ASP A 206 -12.27 -4.32 16.90
C ASP A 206 -11.89 -4.01 18.35
N THR A 207 -10.81 -4.59 18.86
CA THR A 207 -10.33 -4.37 20.22
C THR A 207 -9.83 -2.94 20.41
N LEU A 208 -9.02 -2.44 19.49
CA LEU A 208 -8.45 -1.11 19.57
C LEU A 208 -9.53 -0.02 19.56
N PHE A 209 -10.60 -0.20 18.77
CA PHE A 209 -11.68 0.78 18.68
C PHE A 209 -12.78 0.63 19.77
N SER A 210 -12.97 -0.57 20.34
CA SER A 210 -14.00 -0.81 21.36
C SER A 210 -13.47 -0.70 22.80
N THR A 211 -12.28 -1.23 23.05
CA THR A 211 -11.65 -1.33 24.38
C THR A 211 -10.15 -1.06 24.31
N PRO A 212 -9.74 0.17 23.91
CA PRO A 212 -8.34 0.53 23.83
C PRO A 212 -7.64 0.38 25.18
N GLN A 213 -6.43 -0.16 25.16
CA GLN A 213 -5.66 -0.39 26.38
C GLN A 213 -4.90 0.85 26.84
N ASN A 214 -4.62 1.79 25.91
CA ASN A 214 -3.89 3.01 26.19
C ASN A 214 -4.82 4.21 26.21
N LYS A 215 -4.75 5.02 27.27
CA LYS A 215 -5.54 6.25 27.40
C LYS A 215 -5.39 7.21 26.24
N LYS A 216 -4.20 7.35 25.67
CA LYS A 216 -3.95 8.20 24.49
C LYS A 216 -4.72 7.69 23.27
N THR A 217 -4.85 6.37 23.12
CA THR A 217 -5.66 5.75 22.05
C THR A 217 -7.13 6.06 22.24
N GLU A 218 -7.64 5.91 23.46
CA GLU A 218 -9.02 6.22 23.82
C GLU A 218 -9.36 7.70 23.53
N ASP A 219 -8.50 8.62 23.96
CA ASP A 219 -8.66 10.06 23.77
C ASP A 219 -8.66 10.42 22.26
N TYR A 220 -7.80 9.77 21.46
CA TYR A 220 -7.77 9.97 20.00
C TYR A 220 -9.05 9.48 19.33
N ILE A 221 -9.50 8.26 19.64
CA ILE A 221 -10.69 7.65 19.03
C ILE A 221 -11.96 8.41 19.39
N THR A 222 -12.05 8.91 20.63
CA THR A 222 -13.21 9.66 21.14
C THR A 222 -13.19 11.14 20.77
N GLY A 223 -12.18 11.61 20.03
CA GLY A 223 -12.04 13.02 19.64
C GLY A 223 -11.71 13.97 20.81
N ARG A 224 -11.26 13.44 21.95
CA ARG A 224 -10.86 14.22 23.12
C ARG A 224 -9.37 14.60 23.08
N PHE A 225 -8.77 14.47 21.92
CA PHE A 225 -7.36 14.71 21.68
C PHE A 225 -7.15 16.19 21.33
N GLY A 226 -6.57 16.95 22.25
CA GLY A 226 -6.31 18.38 22.10
C GLY A 226 -5.44 18.89 23.24
#